data_b08f28827ce1f1f94965f6ad30c3fd1f
#
_entry.id   b08f28827ce1f1f94965f6ad30c3fd1f
#
_cell.length_a   1.000
_cell.length_b   1.000
_cell.length_c   1.000
_cell.angle_alpha   90.00
_cell.angle_beta   90.00
_cell.angle_gamma   90.00
#
_symmetry.space_group_name_H-M   'P 1'
#
loop_
_entity.id
_entity.type
_entity.pdbx_description
1 polymer ?
#
loop_
_entity_poly.entity_id
_entity_poly.type
_entity_poly.pdbx_seq_one_letter_code
_entity_poly.pdbx_strand_id
1 'polypeptide(L)'
;MVLIYNKTISSILQDDFSSDFSKHKFNSTYNELFTLYETLKNKQNEQVTRDIIYRSILNNIESGVIILQKQESDWSIFLMNDYFSSHFNVPKVSKWKYLKNQLPSLCEIIEKDDFHEIKTSIELSINKQSKQTFVLQASRTEIFEQDYFIVLLDSIQSVVEKKEKDAWINLMKVISHELLNSITPIRSICQNLEDLVEQDSLSAEDLEDVKHSVQTMLRRSDHLQKFVEGYRKLAMLPSPKKEKTALQQVVENCIEVMNPLFRKNNIEVTNSVAQNYLINIDSQQIEQVLINLLTNSINALENSNLKQISISAEAKNNRIFIKVSDSGKGIEKEIEEKIFLPFFTTRPEGAGIGLTLSKNIIEAHGGYVSHKNENGKTVFEISLIED
;
A
#
# COMPACT_ATOMS: atom_id res chain seq x y z
N MET A 1 64.76 -25.40 -7.49
CA MET A 1 64.44 -23.99 -7.22
C MET A 1 64.15 -23.15 -8.43
N VAL A 2 65.05 -23.04 -9.38
CA VAL A 2 64.85 -22.26 -10.65
C VAL A 2 63.59 -22.70 -11.42
N LEU A 3 63.24 -23.99 -11.41
CA LEU A 3 62.09 -24.52 -12.12
C LEU A 3 60.75 -24.07 -11.46
N ILE A 4 60.69 -23.98 -10.14
CA ILE A 4 59.51 -23.47 -9.36
C ILE A 4 59.37 -21.97 -9.57
N TYR A 5 60.48 -21.23 -9.55
CA TYR A 5 60.50 -19.79 -9.80
C TYR A 5 59.93 -19.46 -11.18
N ASN A 6 60.44 -20.14 -12.23
CA ASN A 6 59.95 -19.96 -13.60
C ASN A 6 58.48 -20.36 -13.74
N LYS A 7 58.03 -21.39 -13.04
CA LYS A 7 56.62 -21.80 -13.02
C LYS A 7 55.75 -20.74 -12.35
N THR A 8 56.19 -20.15 -11.23
CA THR A 8 55.47 -19.08 -10.55
C THR A 8 55.33 -17.83 -11.43
N ILE A 9 56.40 -17.42 -12.11
CA ILE A 9 56.34 -16.31 -13.05
C ILE A 9 55.37 -16.63 -14.22
N SER A 10 55.47 -17.82 -14.78
CA SER A 10 54.56 -18.25 -15.87
C SER A 10 53.09 -18.23 -15.38
N SER A 11 52.79 -18.72 -14.19
CA SER A 11 51.45 -18.66 -13.60
C SER A 11 50.96 -17.24 -13.44
N ILE A 12 51.78 -16.31 -12.96
CA ILE A 12 51.43 -14.89 -12.86
C ILE A 12 51.13 -14.26 -14.22
N LEU A 13 52.00 -14.53 -15.21
CA LEU A 13 51.86 -14.00 -16.57
C LEU A 13 50.66 -14.55 -17.33
N GLN A 14 50.17 -15.74 -16.94
CA GLN A 14 49.01 -16.40 -17.55
C GLN A 14 47.72 -16.23 -16.71
N ASP A 15 47.77 -15.47 -15.60
CA ASP A 15 46.68 -15.36 -14.61
C ASP A 15 46.18 -16.73 -14.09
N ASP A 16 47.07 -17.75 -14.10
CA ASP A 16 46.77 -19.09 -13.59
C ASP A 16 47.27 -19.28 -12.16
N PHE A 17 46.36 -19.09 -11.21
CA PHE A 17 46.62 -19.25 -9.78
C PHE A 17 46.18 -20.62 -9.21
N SER A 18 46.04 -21.63 -10.07
CA SER A 18 45.65 -22.99 -9.66
C SER A 18 46.73 -23.72 -8.84
N SER A 19 47.99 -23.31 -9.00
CA SER A 19 49.12 -23.96 -8.32
C SER A 19 49.22 -23.54 -6.84
N ASP A 20 49.53 -24.50 -5.95
CA ASP A 20 49.78 -24.23 -4.53
C ASP A 20 51.29 -24.33 -4.26
N PHE A 21 51.93 -23.20 -3.95
CA PHE A 21 53.32 -23.08 -3.63
C PHE A 21 53.58 -22.99 -2.12
N SER A 22 52.57 -22.97 -1.25
CA SER A 22 52.66 -22.76 0.19
C SER A 22 53.47 -23.83 0.94
N LYS A 23 53.57 -25.03 0.35
CA LYS A 23 54.31 -26.18 0.95
C LYS A 23 55.79 -26.10 0.81
N HIS A 24 56.35 -25.14 0.07
CA HIS A 24 57.79 -25.03 -0.18
C HIS A 24 58.41 -23.98 0.74
N LYS A 25 59.47 -24.37 1.51
CA LYS A 25 60.27 -23.41 2.27
C LYS A 25 61.26 -22.75 1.32
N PHE A 26 61.13 -21.44 1.12
CA PHE A 26 61.95 -20.66 0.20
C PHE A 26 63.04 -19.86 0.98
N ASN A 27 64.20 -19.62 0.33
CA ASN A 27 65.19 -18.69 0.83
C ASN A 27 64.71 -17.27 0.68
N SER A 28 65.21 -16.34 1.48
CA SER A 28 64.79 -14.92 1.56
C SER A 28 64.64 -14.24 0.20
N THR A 29 65.49 -14.56 -0.78
CA THR A 29 65.53 -13.96 -2.11
C THR A 29 64.28 -14.27 -2.98
N TYR A 30 63.52 -15.33 -2.69
CA TYR A 30 62.31 -15.73 -3.45
C TYR A 30 61.03 -15.42 -2.72
N ASN A 31 61.09 -14.97 -1.48
CA ASN A 31 59.89 -14.68 -0.67
C ASN A 31 59.03 -13.61 -1.27
N GLU A 32 59.60 -12.55 -1.85
CA GLU A 32 58.85 -11.44 -2.47
C GLU A 32 57.99 -11.90 -3.65
N LEU A 33 58.54 -12.80 -4.50
CA LEU A 33 57.76 -13.34 -5.63
C LEU A 33 56.55 -14.19 -5.18
N PHE A 34 56.75 -14.98 -4.12
CA PHE A 34 55.66 -15.80 -3.58
C PHE A 34 54.65 -14.97 -2.83
N THR A 35 55.08 -13.93 -2.12
CA THR A 35 54.16 -12.95 -1.51
C THR A 35 53.33 -12.26 -2.59
N LEU A 36 53.94 -11.86 -3.70
CA LEU A 36 53.26 -11.28 -4.84
C LEU A 36 52.23 -12.26 -5.44
N TYR A 37 52.64 -13.53 -5.66
CA TYR A 37 51.73 -14.58 -6.16
C TYR A 37 50.51 -14.75 -5.26
N GLU A 38 50.71 -14.93 -3.93
CA GLU A 38 49.61 -15.08 -2.97
C GLU A 38 48.73 -13.84 -2.92
N THR A 39 49.33 -12.65 -2.99
CA THR A 39 48.58 -11.41 -3.03
C THR A 39 47.69 -11.32 -4.27
N LEU A 40 48.20 -11.64 -5.46
CA LEU A 40 47.47 -11.66 -6.70
C LEU A 40 46.36 -12.73 -6.70
N LYS A 41 46.68 -13.94 -6.22
CA LYS A 41 45.73 -15.03 -6.03
C LYS A 41 44.55 -14.62 -5.14
N ASN A 42 44.86 -14.02 -3.97
CA ASN A 42 43.83 -13.55 -3.06
C ASN A 42 42.96 -12.44 -3.67
N LYS A 43 43.60 -11.52 -4.39
CA LYS A 43 42.86 -10.44 -5.11
C LYS A 43 41.96 -11.00 -6.21
N GLN A 44 42.40 -11.99 -6.96
CA GLN A 44 41.59 -12.68 -7.94
C GLN A 44 40.40 -13.41 -7.30
N ASN A 45 40.69 -14.16 -6.20
CA ASN A 45 39.64 -14.86 -5.45
C ASN A 45 38.57 -13.87 -4.90
N GLU A 46 39.00 -12.71 -4.40
CA GLU A 46 38.09 -11.66 -3.95
C GLU A 46 37.25 -11.08 -5.10
N GLN A 47 37.84 -10.91 -6.28
CA GLN A 47 37.11 -10.46 -7.47
C GLN A 47 36.06 -11.49 -7.88
N VAL A 48 36.44 -12.75 -8.03
CA VAL A 48 35.53 -13.86 -8.38
C VAL A 48 34.40 -13.97 -7.33
N THR A 49 34.75 -13.89 -6.06
CA THR A 49 33.75 -13.94 -4.98
C THR A 49 32.78 -12.76 -5.09
N ARG A 50 33.27 -11.55 -5.34
CA ARG A 50 32.41 -10.36 -5.56
C ARG A 50 31.50 -10.55 -6.76
N ASP A 51 32.00 -11.04 -7.88
CA ASP A 51 31.18 -11.26 -9.08
C ASP A 51 30.08 -12.28 -8.84
N ILE A 52 30.37 -13.35 -8.11
CA ILE A 52 29.37 -14.37 -7.72
C ILE A 52 28.30 -13.73 -6.83
N ILE A 53 28.71 -12.94 -5.82
CA ILE A 53 27.78 -12.25 -4.92
C ILE A 53 26.90 -11.27 -5.70
N TYR A 54 27.47 -10.43 -6.57
CA TYR A 54 26.70 -9.46 -7.35
C TYR A 54 25.71 -10.14 -8.29
N ARG A 55 26.11 -11.21 -8.98
CA ARG A 55 25.20 -12.01 -9.80
C ARG A 55 24.10 -12.65 -8.97
N SER A 56 24.43 -13.18 -7.79
CA SER A 56 23.45 -13.77 -6.89
C SER A 56 22.44 -12.71 -6.40
N ILE A 57 22.88 -11.50 -6.05
CA ILE A 57 22.00 -10.41 -5.67
C ILE A 57 21.07 -10.04 -6.83
N LEU A 58 21.61 -9.83 -8.02
CA LEU A 58 20.82 -9.45 -9.21
C LEU A 58 19.79 -10.52 -9.60
N ASN A 59 20.11 -11.80 -9.40
CA ASN A 59 19.18 -12.89 -9.70
C ASN A 59 18.12 -13.13 -8.63
N ASN A 60 18.34 -12.67 -7.40
CA ASN A 60 17.37 -12.77 -6.30
C ASN A 60 16.41 -11.55 -6.24
N ILE A 61 16.64 -10.50 -7.01
CA ILE A 61 15.73 -9.36 -7.10
C ILE A 61 14.53 -9.75 -7.99
N GLU A 62 13.31 -9.49 -7.49
CA GLU A 62 12.05 -9.68 -8.25
C GLU A 62 11.78 -8.53 -9.25
N SER A 63 12.83 -8.02 -9.87
CA SER A 63 12.81 -6.96 -10.87
C SER A 63 13.61 -7.39 -12.08
N GLY A 64 13.12 -7.09 -13.27
CA GLY A 64 13.86 -7.32 -14.50
C GLY A 64 15.04 -6.37 -14.63
N VAL A 65 16.25 -6.90 -14.74
CA VAL A 65 17.48 -6.11 -14.89
C VAL A 65 18.17 -6.44 -16.19
N ILE A 66 18.42 -5.42 -17.02
CA ILE A 66 19.29 -5.51 -18.19
C ILE A 66 20.36 -4.41 -18.08
N ILE A 67 21.58 -4.76 -18.37
CA ILE A 67 22.69 -3.81 -18.53
C ILE A 67 23.18 -3.92 -19.97
N LEU A 68 23.15 -2.81 -20.68
CA LEU A 68 23.67 -2.69 -22.03
C LEU A 68 25.03 -2.04 -21.98
N GLN A 69 25.91 -2.42 -22.88
CA GLN A 69 27.22 -1.83 -23.12
C GLN A 69 27.27 -1.30 -24.54
N LYS A 70 27.72 -0.08 -24.73
CA LYS A 70 27.88 0.52 -26.05
C LYS A 70 29.13 -0.04 -26.75
N GLN A 71 28.97 -0.58 -27.95
CA GLN A 71 30.07 -1.07 -28.77
C GLN A 71 30.05 -0.31 -30.10
N GLU A 72 31.10 0.49 -30.36
CA GLU A 72 31.25 1.32 -31.59
C GLU A 72 29.95 2.06 -31.97
N SER A 73 29.06 1.41 -32.75
CA SER A 73 27.81 2.01 -33.21
C SER A 73 26.52 1.33 -32.69
N ASP A 74 26.65 0.24 -31.90
CA ASP A 74 25.48 -0.55 -31.46
C ASP A 74 25.54 -0.86 -29.96
N TRP A 75 24.41 -1.25 -29.38
CA TRP A 75 24.31 -1.67 -27.99
C TRP A 75 24.31 -3.22 -27.90
N SER A 76 25.18 -3.75 -27.04
CA SER A 76 25.22 -5.16 -26.69
C SER A 76 24.70 -5.38 -25.26
N ILE A 77 24.08 -6.52 -25.01
CA ILE A 77 23.62 -6.89 -23.67
C ILE A 77 24.82 -7.44 -22.88
N PHE A 78 25.27 -6.65 -21.90
CA PHE A 78 26.35 -7.02 -20.99
C PHE A 78 25.87 -7.98 -19.92
N LEU A 79 24.66 -7.72 -19.35
CA LEU A 79 24.05 -8.55 -18.32
C LEU A 79 22.52 -8.56 -18.48
N MET A 80 21.93 -9.72 -18.24
CA MET A 80 20.49 -9.93 -18.10
C MET A 80 20.29 -10.88 -16.92
N ASN A 81 19.51 -10.48 -15.93
CA ASN A 81 19.25 -11.31 -14.75
C ASN A 81 18.26 -12.44 -15.07
N ASP A 82 18.21 -13.45 -14.20
CA ASP A 82 17.35 -14.63 -14.36
C ASP A 82 15.87 -14.27 -14.30
N TYR A 83 15.49 -13.27 -13.47
CA TYR A 83 14.12 -12.80 -13.40
C TYR A 83 13.65 -12.25 -14.74
N PHE A 84 14.44 -11.38 -15.40
CA PHE A 84 14.07 -10.85 -16.72
C PHE A 84 13.88 -11.97 -17.75
N SER A 85 14.86 -12.88 -17.84
CA SER A 85 14.82 -13.98 -18.80
C SER A 85 13.61 -14.90 -18.59
N SER A 86 13.31 -15.28 -17.36
CA SER A 86 12.21 -16.20 -17.04
C SER A 86 10.84 -15.52 -17.11
N HIS A 87 10.72 -14.29 -16.57
CA HIS A 87 9.44 -13.59 -16.50
C HIS A 87 8.92 -13.17 -17.88
N PHE A 88 9.80 -12.64 -18.73
CA PHE A 88 9.44 -12.25 -20.11
C PHE A 88 9.58 -13.36 -21.13
N ASN A 89 10.00 -14.56 -20.70
CA ASN A 89 10.28 -15.72 -21.57
C ASN A 89 11.24 -15.38 -22.72
N VAL A 90 12.28 -14.60 -22.41
CA VAL A 90 13.31 -14.18 -23.35
C VAL A 90 14.60 -14.93 -23.07
N PRO A 91 15.17 -15.64 -24.05
CA PRO A 91 16.46 -16.30 -23.84
C PRO A 91 17.56 -15.26 -23.59
N LYS A 92 18.59 -15.64 -22.82
CA LYS A 92 19.75 -14.76 -22.60
C LYS A 92 20.47 -14.52 -23.92
N VAL A 93 20.23 -13.36 -24.52
CA VAL A 93 20.82 -12.94 -25.78
C VAL A 93 21.90 -11.88 -25.54
N SER A 94 22.88 -11.82 -26.44
CA SER A 94 23.99 -10.86 -26.31
C SER A 94 23.80 -9.57 -27.09
N LYS A 95 22.85 -9.51 -28.02
CA LYS A 95 22.64 -8.34 -28.89
C LYS A 95 21.27 -7.72 -28.67
N TRP A 96 21.21 -6.40 -28.58
CA TRP A 96 19.99 -5.62 -28.45
C TRP A 96 18.96 -5.92 -29.55
N LYS A 97 19.41 -6.06 -30.77
CA LYS A 97 18.56 -6.36 -31.93
C LYS A 97 17.70 -7.62 -31.75
N TYR A 98 18.19 -8.64 -31.04
CA TYR A 98 17.40 -9.84 -30.76
C TYR A 98 16.33 -9.61 -29.71
N LEU A 99 16.61 -8.74 -28.73
CA LEU A 99 15.61 -8.36 -27.72
C LEU A 99 14.45 -7.59 -28.36
N LYS A 100 14.72 -6.75 -29.36
CA LYS A 100 13.71 -5.99 -30.10
C LYS A 100 12.65 -6.88 -30.75
N ASN A 101 13.03 -8.06 -31.20
CA ASN A 101 12.10 -9.04 -31.78
C ASN A 101 11.17 -9.68 -30.72
N GLN A 102 11.60 -9.73 -29.48
CA GLN A 102 10.85 -10.35 -28.38
C GLN A 102 10.00 -9.34 -27.61
N LEU A 103 10.53 -8.15 -27.36
CA LEU A 103 9.91 -7.08 -26.60
C LEU A 103 9.97 -5.74 -27.36
N PRO A 104 9.26 -5.62 -28.51
CA PRO A 104 9.33 -4.43 -29.35
C PRO A 104 8.93 -3.16 -28.60
N SER A 105 7.86 -3.19 -27.81
CA SER A 105 7.36 -2.01 -27.07
C SER A 105 8.39 -1.44 -26.08
N LEU A 106 9.17 -2.31 -25.40
CA LEU A 106 10.26 -1.88 -24.52
C LEU A 106 11.37 -1.20 -25.31
N CYS A 107 11.79 -1.84 -26.39
CA CYS A 107 12.92 -1.35 -27.22
C CYS A 107 12.57 -0.05 -27.93
N GLU A 108 11.33 0.10 -28.43
CA GLU A 108 10.86 1.33 -29.08
C GLU A 108 10.87 2.55 -28.12
N ILE A 109 10.48 2.36 -26.86
CA ILE A 109 10.51 3.44 -25.87
C ILE A 109 11.95 3.86 -25.58
N ILE A 110 12.86 2.89 -25.37
CA ILE A 110 14.26 3.16 -25.07
C ILE A 110 14.98 3.83 -26.27
N GLU A 111 14.71 3.35 -27.48
CA GLU A 111 15.31 3.92 -28.71
C GLU A 111 14.76 5.32 -29.03
N LYS A 112 13.47 5.57 -28.74
CA LYS A 112 12.86 6.89 -28.95
C LYS A 112 13.50 7.98 -28.08
N ASP A 113 13.90 7.62 -26.86
CA ASP A 113 14.58 8.52 -25.93
C ASP A 113 16.11 8.47 -26.08
N ASP A 114 16.62 7.86 -27.17
CA ASP A 114 18.06 7.78 -27.51
C ASP A 114 18.93 7.31 -26.33
N PHE A 115 18.45 6.30 -25.59
CA PHE A 115 19.16 5.74 -24.43
C PHE A 115 19.52 6.79 -23.36
N HIS A 116 18.61 7.75 -23.13
CA HIS A 116 18.71 8.71 -22.03
C HIS A 116 17.98 8.19 -20.79
N GLU A 117 18.04 8.94 -19.70
CA GLU A 117 17.38 8.58 -18.46
C GLU A 117 15.86 8.56 -18.64
N ILE A 118 15.21 7.41 -18.32
CA ILE A 118 13.78 7.18 -18.49
C ILE A 118 13.19 6.76 -17.15
N LYS A 119 12.04 7.34 -16.82
CA LYS A 119 11.19 6.85 -15.73
C LYS A 119 9.73 6.96 -16.14
N THR A 120 9.14 5.85 -16.53
CA THR A 120 7.75 5.79 -17.03
C THR A 120 7.11 4.45 -16.70
N SER A 121 5.79 4.36 -16.83
CA SER A 121 5.08 3.08 -16.80
C SER A 121 4.84 2.58 -18.22
N ILE A 122 5.05 1.29 -18.41
CA ILE A 122 4.88 0.64 -19.71
C ILE A 122 4.04 -0.63 -19.59
N GLU A 123 3.22 -0.91 -20.59
CA GLU A 123 2.52 -2.18 -20.71
C GLU A 123 3.33 -3.16 -21.56
N LEU A 124 3.67 -4.31 -20.98
CA LEU A 124 4.35 -5.39 -21.69
C LEU A 124 3.47 -6.63 -21.74
N SER A 125 3.48 -7.31 -22.89
CA SER A 125 2.79 -8.60 -23.03
C SER A 125 3.69 -9.73 -22.57
N ILE A 126 3.23 -10.50 -21.58
CA ILE A 126 3.90 -11.71 -21.11
C ILE A 126 3.27 -12.91 -21.83
N ASN A 127 4.11 -13.74 -22.45
CA ASN A 127 3.68 -14.98 -23.14
C ASN A 127 2.56 -14.80 -24.20
N LYS A 128 2.44 -13.59 -24.81
CA LYS A 128 1.41 -13.26 -25.80
C LYS A 128 -0.06 -13.36 -25.31
N GLN A 129 -0.29 -13.54 -24.02
CA GLN A 129 -1.63 -13.80 -23.46
C GLN A 129 -2.08 -12.78 -22.42
N SER A 130 -1.18 -12.16 -21.67
CA SER A 130 -1.54 -11.17 -20.65
C SER A 130 -0.69 -9.91 -20.78
N LYS A 131 -1.34 -8.75 -20.74
CA LYS A 131 -0.65 -7.46 -20.60
C LYS A 131 -0.47 -7.16 -19.12
N GLN A 132 0.73 -6.81 -18.72
CA GLN A 132 1.03 -6.34 -17.37
C GLN A 132 1.73 -4.99 -17.42
N THR A 133 1.49 -4.19 -16.38
CA THR A 133 2.09 -2.86 -16.27
C THR A 133 3.35 -2.94 -15.42
N PHE A 134 4.43 -2.38 -15.96
CA PHE A 134 5.73 -2.28 -15.32
C PHE A 134 6.14 -0.82 -15.18
N VAL A 135 6.87 -0.51 -14.13
CA VAL A 135 7.66 0.72 -14.05
C VAL A 135 8.98 0.46 -14.75
N LEU A 136 9.21 1.16 -15.84
CA LEU A 136 10.50 1.23 -16.53
C LEU A 136 11.31 2.36 -15.91
N GLN A 137 12.47 2.03 -15.38
CA GLN A 137 13.47 2.99 -14.96
C GLN A 137 14.78 2.65 -15.66
N ALA A 138 15.35 3.60 -16.36
CA ALA A 138 16.61 3.40 -17.04
C ALA A 138 17.54 4.58 -16.82
N SER A 139 18.83 4.31 -16.73
CA SER A 139 19.88 5.31 -16.52
C SER A 139 21.14 4.95 -17.31
N ARG A 140 21.84 5.99 -17.76
CA ARG A 140 23.14 5.85 -18.45
C ARG A 140 24.27 6.16 -17.46
N THR A 141 25.34 5.40 -17.52
CA THR A 141 26.56 5.62 -16.74
C THR A 141 27.78 5.32 -17.58
N GLU A 142 28.86 6.03 -17.34
CA GLU A 142 30.16 5.84 -18.01
C GLU A 142 31.17 5.31 -17.01
N ILE A 143 31.84 4.21 -17.34
CA ILE A 143 32.87 3.58 -16.50
C ILE A 143 34.08 3.28 -17.40
N PHE A 144 35.25 3.85 -17.07
CA PHE A 144 36.50 3.70 -17.85
C PHE A 144 36.31 3.95 -19.35
N GLU A 145 35.72 5.11 -19.69
CA GLU A 145 35.46 5.53 -21.09
C GLU A 145 34.50 4.60 -21.85
N GLN A 146 33.81 3.71 -21.12
CA GLN A 146 32.82 2.79 -21.67
C GLN A 146 31.43 3.17 -21.19
N ASP A 147 30.49 3.37 -22.11
CA ASP A 147 29.09 3.67 -21.84
C ASP A 147 28.31 2.41 -21.46
N TYR A 148 27.56 2.50 -20.40
CA TYR A 148 26.59 1.51 -19.96
C TYR A 148 25.20 2.11 -19.83
N PHE A 149 24.18 1.33 -20.19
CA PHE A 149 22.79 1.70 -20.01
C PHE A 149 22.07 0.62 -19.18
N ILE A 150 21.59 1.01 -18.00
CA ILE A 150 20.98 0.10 -17.03
C ILE A 150 19.47 0.26 -17.15
N VAL A 151 18.77 -0.84 -17.34
CA VAL A 151 17.30 -0.91 -17.43
C VAL A 151 16.77 -1.75 -16.29
N LEU A 152 15.82 -1.18 -15.54
CA LEU A 152 15.08 -1.84 -14.47
C LEU A 152 13.60 -1.88 -14.84
N LEU A 153 12.97 -3.03 -14.66
CA LEU A 153 11.56 -3.27 -14.89
C LEU A 153 10.93 -3.85 -13.62
N ASP A 154 10.16 -3.02 -12.92
CA ASP A 154 9.45 -3.43 -11.72
C ASP A 154 7.97 -3.68 -12.03
N SER A 155 7.45 -4.85 -11.66
CA SER A 155 6.04 -5.15 -11.82
C SER A 155 5.20 -4.37 -10.81
N ILE A 156 4.30 -3.51 -11.30
CA ILE A 156 3.31 -2.84 -10.44
C ILE A 156 2.35 -3.88 -9.85
N GLN A 157 2.05 -4.93 -10.60
CA GLN A 157 1.13 -5.98 -10.20
C GLN A 157 1.57 -6.68 -8.91
N SER A 158 2.85 -7.00 -8.77
CA SER A 158 3.38 -7.65 -7.55
C SER A 158 3.25 -6.75 -6.31
N VAL A 159 3.41 -5.44 -6.47
CA VAL A 159 3.24 -4.47 -5.37
C VAL A 159 1.77 -4.34 -4.98
N VAL A 160 0.87 -4.31 -5.97
CA VAL A 160 -0.58 -4.26 -5.74
C VAL A 160 -1.05 -5.53 -5.03
N GLU A 161 -0.72 -6.71 -5.55
CA GLU A 161 -1.08 -8.01 -4.96
C GLU A 161 -0.56 -8.16 -3.52
N LYS A 162 0.66 -7.70 -3.25
CA LYS A 162 1.21 -7.71 -1.90
C LYS A 162 0.41 -6.79 -0.97
N LYS A 163 0.11 -5.57 -1.41
CA LYS A 163 -0.71 -4.63 -0.63
C LYS A 163 -2.13 -5.15 -0.39
N GLU A 164 -2.75 -5.75 -1.40
CA GLU A 164 -4.07 -6.39 -1.28
C GLU A 164 -4.03 -7.54 -0.28
N LYS A 165 -3.01 -8.40 -0.37
CA LYS A 165 -2.81 -9.52 0.57
C LYS A 165 -2.59 -9.03 2.01
N ASP A 166 -1.75 -8.01 2.20
CA ASP A 166 -1.50 -7.42 3.51
C ASP A 166 -2.77 -6.78 4.09
N ALA A 167 -3.52 -6.06 3.26
CA ALA A 167 -4.83 -5.50 3.65
C ALA A 167 -5.83 -6.59 4.03
N TRP A 168 -5.88 -7.68 3.26
CA TRP A 168 -6.73 -8.84 3.54
C TRP A 168 -6.36 -9.55 4.85
N ILE A 169 -5.06 -9.76 5.10
CA ILE A 169 -4.58 -10.36 6.36
C ILE A 169 -4.95 -9.48 7.56
N ASN A 170 -4.75 -8.16 7.45
CA ASN A 170 -5.12 -7.23 8.50
C ASN A 170 -6.63 -7.22 8.76
N LEU A 171 -7.43 -7.26 7.70
CA LEU A 171 -8.88 -7.36 7.79
C LEU A 171 -9.32 -8.65 8.50
N MET A 172 -8.74 -9.81 8.14
CA MET A 172 -9.06 -11.10 8.78
C MET A 172 -8.67 -11.11 10.26
N LYS A 173 -7.56 -10.48 10.65
CA LYS A 173 -7.18 -10.34 12.07
C LYS A 173 -8.23 -9.56 12.84
N VAL A 174 -8.71 -8.43 12.32
CA VAL A 174 -9.72 -7.60 12.97
C VAL A 174 -11.04 -8.37 13.07
N ILE A 175 -11.50 -9.01 11.99
CA ILE A 175 -12.73 -9.82 11.99
C ILE A 175 -12.65 -10.92 13.04
N SER A 176 -11.56 -11.69 13.07
CA SER A 176 -11.38 -12.78 14.03
C SER A 176 -11.39 -12.28 15.47
N HIS A 177 -10.74 -11.15 15.72
CA HIS A 177 -10.68 -10.54 17.05
C HIS A 177 -12.07 -10.07 17.52
N GLU A 178 -12.84 -9.37 16.67
CA GLU A 178 -14.16 -8.87 17.01
C GLU A 178 -15.21 -10.01 17.16
N LEU A 179 -15.11 -11.05 16.33
CA LEU A 179 -15.94 -12.27 16.49
C LEU A 179 -15.66 -12.94 17.83
N LEU A 180 -14.39 -13.17 18.17
CA LEU A 180 -14.02 -13.81 19.44
C LEU A 180 -14.42 -12.96 20.65
N ASN A 181 -14.22 -11.64 20.58
CA ASN A 181 -14.62 -10.71 21.64
C ASN A 181 -16.13 -10.67 21.91
N SER A 182 -16.93 -10.99 20.89
CA SER A 182 -18.39 -11.05 21.02
C SER A 182 -18.89 -12.44 21.42
N ILE A 183 -18.36 -13.51 20.82
CA ILE A 183 -18.83 -14.88 21.03
C ILE A 183 -18.37 -15.47 22.38
N THR A 184 -17.11 -15.18 22.78
CA THR A 184 -16.55 -15.75 24.04
C THR A 184 -17.35 -15.32 25.29
N PRO A 185 -17.70 -14.02 25.49
CA PRO A 185 -18.57 -13.64 26.61
C PRO A 185 -19.97 -14.22 26.53
N ILE A 186 -20.58 -14.30 25.33
CA ILE A 186 -21.89 -14.92 25.16
C ILE A 186 -21.85 -16.37 25.64
N ARG A 187 -20.84 -17.14 25.21
CA ARG A 187 -20.65 -18.54 25.61
C ARG A 187 -20.50 -18.68 27.14
N SER A 188 -19.67 -17.83 27.76
CA SER A 188 -19.47 -17.84 29.20
C SER A 188 -20.76 -17.54 29.98
N ILE A 189 -21.55 -16.57 29.49
CA ILE A 189 -22.83 -16.21 30.10
C ILE A 189 -23.84 -17.42 29.94
N CYS A 190 -23.87 -18.06 28.76
CA CYS A 190 -24.71 -19.24 28.57
C CYS A 190 -24.35 -20.36 29.54
N GLN A 191 -23.05 -20.63 29.77
CA GLN A 191 -22.60 -21.63 30.74
C GLN A 191 -23.04 -21.29 32.16
N ASN A 192 -22.86 -20.03 32.59
CA ASN A 192 -23.31 -19.59 33.91
C ASN A 192 -24.84 -19.72 34.09
N LEU A 193 -25.61 -19.43 33.01
CA LEU A 193 -27.07 -19.61 33.04
C LEU A 193 -27.48 -21.09 33.09
N GLU A 194 -26.74 -21.97 32.42
CA GLU A 194 -26.94 -23.43 32.50
C GLU A 194 -26.76 -23.92 33.92
N ASP A 195 -25.63 -23.51 34.56
CA ASP A 195 -25.36 -23.85 35.99
C ASP A 195 -26.43 -23.31 36.95
N LEU A 196 -27.01 -22.13 36.68
CA LEU A 196 -28.09 -21.55 37.49
C LEU A 196 -29.42 -22.31 37.32
N VAL A 197 -29.76 -22.74 36.10
CA VAL A 197 -31.04 -23.46 35.82
C VAL A 197 -31.01 -24.88 36.35
N GLU A 198 -29.84 -25.49 36.59
CA GLU A 198 -29.68 -26.81 37.18
C GLU A 198 -29.92 -26.83 38.72
N GLN A 199 -30.08 -25.67 39.36
CA GLN A 199 -30.38 -25.58 40.81
C GLN A 199 -31.83 -25.91 41.08
N ASP A 200 -32.09 -26.57 42.20
CA ASP A 200 -33.46 -26.99 42.62
C ASP A 200 -34.42 -25.82 42.88
N SER A 201 -33.88 -24.62 43.16
CA SER A 201 -34.67 -23.38 43.37
C SER A 201 -33.83 -22.14 43.05
N LEU A 202 -34.43 -21.16 42.39
CA LEU A 202 -33.84 -19.88 42.11
C LEU A 202 -34.26 -18.86 43.16
N SER A 203 -33.28 -18.08 43.68
CA SER A 203 -33.54 -16.95 44.53
C SER A 203 -33.98 -15.73 43.73
N ALA A 204 -34.43 -14.66 44.40
CA ALA A 204 -34.72 -13.38 43.73
C ALA A 204 -33.47 -12.72 43.14
N GLU A 205 -32.31 -12.94 43.75
CA GLU A 205 -31.00 -12.48 43.29
C GLU A 205 -30.57 -13.23 42.01
N ASP A 206 -30.77 -14.52 41.97
CA ASP A 206 -30.49 -15.36 40.77
C ASP A 206 -31.32 -14.89 39.55
N LEU A 207 -32.59 -14.53 39.76
CA LEU A 207 -33.47 -13.99 38.72
C LEU A 207 -32.99 -12.63 38.16
N GLU A 208 -32.47 -11.75 39.05
CA GLU A 208 -31.86 -10.49 38.59
C GLU A 208 -30.58 -10.74 37.79
N ASP A 209 -29.75 -11.70 38.19
CA ASP A 209 -28.55 -12.13 37.49
C ASP A 209 -28.86 -12.74 36.09
N VAL A 210 -29.90 -13.57 36.03
CA VAL A 210 -30.40 -14.10 34.73
C VAL A 210 -30.82 -12.95 33.83
N LYS A 211 -31.59 -11.98 34.31
CA LYS A 211 -32.03 -10.80 33.54
C LYS A 211 -30.85 -10.00 33.02
N HIS A 212 -29.87 -9.70 33.88
CA HIS A 212 -28.67 -8.97 33.53
C HIS A 212 -27.84 -9.71 32.49
N SER A 213 -27.71 -11.04 32.63
CA SER A 213 -27.02 -11.92 31.71
C SER A 213 -27.68 -11.94 30.33
N VAL A 214 -28.99 -12.06 30.25
CA VAL A 214 -29.77 -12.01 29.00
C VAL A 214 -29.60 -10.64 28.32
N GLN A 215 -29.69 -9.54 29.08
CA GLN A 215 -29.48 -8.20 28.52
C GLN A 215 -28.07 -8.02 27.97
N THR A 216 -27.07 -8.61 28.62
CA THR A 216 -25.67 -8.53 28.16
C THR A 216 -25.47 -9.35 26.89
N MET A 217 -26.09 -10.54 26.79
CA MET A 217 -26.06 -11.34 25.54
C MET A 217 -26.73 -10.61 24.38
N LEU A 218 -27.89 -9.99 24.60
CA LEU A 218 -28.57 -9.19 23.59
C LEU A 218 -27.68 -8.05 23.08
N ARG A 219 -27.07 -7.27 23.99
CA ARG A 219 -26.13 -6.20 23.60
C ARG A 219 -24.94 -6.71 22.77
N ARG A 220 -24.37 -7.86 23.14
CA ARG A 220 -23.28 -8.48 22.40
C ARG A 220 -23.70 -8.99 21.02
N SER A 221 -24.92 -9.56 20.92
CA SER A 221 -25.51 -9.99 19.66
C SER A 221 -25.78 -8.79 18.73
N ASP A 222 -26.34 -7.71 19.23
CA ASP A 222 -26.59 -6.47 18.48
C ASP A 222 -25.27 -5.86 17.97
N HIS A 223 -24.22 -5.87 18.81
CA HIS A 223 -22.91 -5.41 18.42
C HIS A 223 -22.33 -6.25 17.26
N LEU A 224 -22.44 -7.58 17.36
CA LEU A 224 -21.97 -8.49 16.33
C LEU A 224 -22.76 -8.32 15.03
N GLN A 225 -24.07 -8.13 15.11
CA GLN A 225 -24.89 -7.85 13.92
C GLN A 225 -24.48 -6.57 13.23
N LYS A 226 -24.31 -5.46 13.97
CA LYS A 226 -23.83 -4.18 13.45
C LYS A 226 -22.44 -4.31 12.79
N PHE A 227 -21.56 -5.09 13.41
CA PHE A 227 -20.24 -5.38 12.88
C PHE A 227 -20.31 -6.10 11.52
N VAL A 228 -21.09 -7.19 11.43
CA VAL A 228 -21.27 -7.97 10.19
C VAL A 228 -21.93 -7.14 9.08
N GLU A 229 -22.96 -6.35 9.41
CA GLU A 229 -23.61 -5.45 8.46
C GLU A 229 -22.66 -4.38 7.92
N GLY A 230 -21.84 -3.82 8.80
CA GLY A 230 -20.84 -2.85 8.43
C GLY A 230 -19.75 -3.44 7.52
N TYR A 231 -19.27 -4.65 7.86
CA TYR A 231 -18.35 -5.39 7.00
C TYR A 231 -18.93 -5.62 5.60
N ARG A 232 -20.20 -6.07 5.54
CA ARG A 232 -20.89 -6.30 4.26
C ARG A 232 -20.96 -5.03 3.42
N LYS A 233 -21.29 -3.87 4.04
CA LYS A 233 -21.32 -2.58 3.35
C LYS A 233 -19.95 -2.19 2.77
N LEU A 234 -18.87 -2.50 3.48
CA LEU A 234 -17.51 -2.20 3.06
C LEU A 234 -17.01 -3.14 1.97
N ALA A 235 -17.30 -4.44 2.09
CA ALA A 235 -16.87 -5.47 1.14
C ALA A 235 -17.68 -5.48 -0.17
N MET A 236 -18.96 -5.06 -0.11
CA MET A 236 -19.89 -5.07 -1.24
C MET A 236 -20.24 -3.66 -1.73
N LEU A 237 -19.33 -2.70 -1.58
CA LEU A 237 -19.56 -1.35 -2.10
C LEU A 237 -19.67 -1.41 -3.63
N PRO A 238 -20.83 -1.06 -4.22
CA PRO A 238 -21.00 -1.09 -5.66
C PRO A 238 -20.20 0.04 -6.32
N SER A 239 -19.78 -0.17 -7.56
CA SER A 239 -19.19 0.89 -8.37
C SER A 239 -20.15 2.08 -8.49
N PRO A 240 -19.67 3.33 -8.34
CA PRO A 240 -20.55 4.49 -8.37
C PRO A 240 -21.21 4.69 -9.74
N LYS A 241 -22.52 4.94 -9.74
CA LYS A 241 -23.27 5.35 -10.91
C LYS A 241 -23.27 6.88 -10.98
N LYS A 242 -22.23 7.42 -11.62
CA LYS A 242 -21.98 8.85 -11.65
C LYS A 242 -22.91 9.55 -12.64
N GLU A 243 -23.58 10.62 -12.19
CA GLU A 243 -24.42 11.49 -12.98
C GLU A 243 -24.14 12.97 -12.63
N LYS A 244 -24.35 13.88 -13.59
CA LYS A 244 -24.23 15.33 -13.35
C LYS A 244 -25.27 15.77 -12.33
N THR A 245 -24.81 16.12 -11.13
CA THR A 245 -25.67 16.43 -9.98
C THR A 245 -25.30 17.78 -9.39
N ALA A 246 -26.29 18.56 -8.99
CA ALA A 246 -26.08 19.80 -8.25
C ALA A 246 -25.68 19.47 -6.80
N LEU A 247 -24.45 19.84 -6.41
CA LEU A 247 -23.92 19.56 -5.06
C LEU A 247 -24.79 20.16 -3.96
N GLN A 248 -25.33 21.37 -4.18
CA GLN A 248 -26.20 22.02 -3.21
C GLN A 248 -27.42 21.15 -2.86
N GLN A 249 -28.08 20.54 -3.86
CA GLN A 249 -29.24 19.69 -3.63
C GLN A 249 -28.90 18.48 -2.76
N VAL A 250 -27.75 17.86 -2.99
CA VAL A 250 -27.26 16.72 -2.19
C VAL A 250 -27.04 17.14 -0.72
N VAL A 251 -26.43 18.30 -0.51
CA VAL A 251 -26.18 18.82 0.84
C VAL A 251 -27.50 19.19 1.55
N GLU A 252 -28.43 19.83 0.84
CA GLU A 252 -29.75 20.20 1.38
C GLU A 252 -30.55 18.96 1.77
N ASN A 253 -30.58 17.93 0.94
CA ASN A 253 -31.23 16.64 1.26
C ASN A 253 -30.64 16.03 2.54
N CYS A 254 -29.32 16.03 2.68
CA CYS A 254 -28.66 15.50 3.87
C CYS A 254 -29.03 16.31 5.13
N ILE A 255 -29.06 17.63 5.03
CA ILE A 255 -29.46 18.50 6.16
C ILE A 255 -30.90 18.23 6.56
N GLU A 256 -31.81 18.11 5.58
CA GLU A 256 -33.22 17.82 5.83
C GLU A 256 -33.43 16.50 6.55
N VAL A 257 -32.81 15.43 6.08
CA VAL A 257 -32.84 14.10 6.72
C VAL A 257 -32.29 14.14 8.16
N MET A 258 -31.22 14.92 8.39
CA MET A 258 -30.56 15.01 9.70
C MET A 258 -31.20 16.03 10.63
N ASN A 259 -32.11 16.88 10.16
CA ASN A 259 -32.72 17.98 10.91
C ASN A 259 -33.36 17.55 12.26
N PRO A 260 -34.09 16.40 12.36
CA PRO A 260 -34.61 15.93 13.65
C PRO A 260 -33.52 15.71 14.69
N LEU A 261 -32.36 15.20 14.28
CA LEU A 261 -31.20 14.97 15.17
C LEU A 261 -30.53 16.28 15.57
N PHE A 262 -30.40 17.25 14.67
CA PHE A 262 -29.87 18.56 14.97
C PHE A 262 -30.74 19.30 16.02
N ARG A 263 -32.06 19.30 15.82
CA ARG A 263 -32.99 19.90 16.78
C ARG A 263 -32.96 19.22 18.14
N LYS A 264 -32.94 17.87 18.18
CA LYS A 264 -32.89 17.12 19.44
C LYS A 264 -31.64 17.45 20.27
N ASN A 265 -30.50 17.70 19.58
CA ASN A 265 -29.20 17.97 20.23
C ASN A 265 -28.89 19.48 20.36
N ASN A 266 -29.80 20.37 19.97
CA ASN A 266 -29.63 21.83 19.95
C ASN A 266 -28.39 22.26 19.13
N ILE A 267 -28.21 21.72 17.92
CA ILE A 267 -27.09 21.99 17.03
C ILE A 267 -27.52 23.01 15.97
N GLU A 268 -26.75 24.10 15.87
CA GLU A 268 -26.88 25.07 14.79
C GLU A 268 -26.11 24.60 13.54
N VAL A 269 -26.80 24.55 12.40
CA VAL A 269 -26.20 24.12 11.13
C VAL A 269 -26.21 25.25 10.13
N THR A 270 -25.05 25.55 9.55
CA THR A 270 -24.91 26.55 8.49
C THR A 270 -24.48 25.88 7.18
N ASN A 271 -25.20 26.17 6.09
CA ASN A 271 -24.88 25.73 4.73
C ASN A 271 -24.48 26.95 3.89
N SER A 272 -23.24 26.94 3.39
CA SER A 272 -22.68 27.97 2.50
C SER A 272 -22.20 27.39 1.16
N VAL A 273 -22.77 26.27 0.72
CA VAL A 273 -22.51 25.69 -0.59
C VAL A 273 -23.23 26.49 -1.67
N ALA A 274 -22.49 26.97 -2.66
CA ALA A 274 -23.05 27.75 -3.75
C ALA A 274 -23.87 26.91 -4.73
N GLN A 275 -24.87 27.53 -5.38
CA GLN A 275 -25.81 26.85 -6.28
C GLN A 275 -25.22 26.34 -7.60
N ASN A 276 -24.04 26.77 -7.98
CA ASN A 276 -23.44 26.57 -9.30
C ASN A 276 -22.53 25.35 -9.44
N TYR A 277 -22.34 24.56 -8.39
CA TYR A 277 -21.47 23.39 -8.46
C TYR A 277 -22.21 22.18 -9.03
N LEU A 278 -21.92 21.87 -10.31
CA LEU A 278 -22.34 20.63 -10.98
C LEU A 278 -21.15 19.66 -10.99
N ILE A 279 -21.33 18.47 -10.43
CA ILE A 279 -20.29 17.45 -10.32
C ILE A 279 -20.81 16.10 -10.78
N ASN A 280 -19.94 15.26 -11.31
CA ASN A 280 -20.29 13.94 -11.83
C ASN A 280 -20.12 12.89 -10.69
N ILE A 281 -21.19 12.61 -9.99
CA ILE A 281 -21.21 11.78 -8.77
C ILE A 281 -22.40 10.83 -8.73
N ASP A 282 -22.25 9.77 -7.92
CA ASP A 282 -23.38 8.99 -7.41
C ASP A 282 -23.94 9.71 -6.17
N SER A 283 -25.09 10.37 -6.34
CA SER A 283 -25.70 11.20 -5.28
C SER A 283 -25.96 10.40 -4.00
N GLN A 284 -26.44 9.15 -4.11
CA GLN A 284 -26.75 8.32 -2.95
C GLN A 284 -25.50 7.96 -2.15
N GLN A 285 -24.40 7.65 -2.83
CA GLN A 285 -23.13 7.36 -2.17
C GLN A 285 -22.54 8.61 -1.51
N ILE A 286 -22.62 9.78 -2.16
CA ILE A 286 -22.13 11.04 -1.56
C ILE A 286 -23.02 11.47 -0.39
N GLU A 287 -24.35 11.33 -0.48
CA GLU A 287 -25.27 11.53 0.65
C GLU A 287 -24.87 10.64 1.85
N GLN A 288 -24.54 9.37 1.61
CA GLN A 288 -24.08 8.47 2.66
C GLN A 288 -22.78 8.95 3.33
N VAL A 289 -21.83 9.50 2.56
CA VAL A 289 -20.62 10.12 3.09
C VAL A 289 -20.95 11.32 3.96
N LEU A 290 -21.77 12.23 3.47
CA LEU A 290 -22.16 13.45 4.22
C LEU A 290 -22.92 13.12 5.48
N ILE A 291 -23.89 12.22 5.44
CA ILE A 291 -24.64 11.74 6.61
C ILE A 291 -23.70 11.12 7.65
N ASN A 292 -22.72 10.35 7.22
CA ASN A 292 -21.74 9.78 8.13
C ASN A 292 -20.87 10.85 8.81
N LEU A 293 -20.39 11.84 8.06
CA LEU A 293 -19.61 12.95 8.63
C LEU A 293 -20.47 13.80 9.59
N LEU A 294 -21.71 14.13 9.21
CA LEU A 294 -22.63 14.86 10.06
C LEU A 294 -22.98 14.10 11.34
N THR A 295 -23.16 12.78 11.27
CA THR A 295 -23.37 11.93 12.44
C THR A 295 -22.15 11.94 13.35
N ASN A 296 -20.95 11.93 12.79
CA ASN A 296 -19.71 12.04 13.56
C ASN A 296 -19.61 13.40 14.25
N SER A 297 -19.95 14.47 13.54
CA SER A 297 -20.00 15.83 14.10
C SER A 297 -21.01 15.95 15.24
N ILE A 298 -22.24 15.43 15.07
CA ILE A 298 -23.26 15.42 16.15
C ILE A 298 -22.70 14.79 17.42
N ASN A 299 -22.07 13.65 17.29
CA ASN A 299 -21.52 12.94 18.43
C ASN A 299 -20.31 13.67 19.06
N ALA A 300 -19.47 14.34 18.23
CA ALA A 300 -18.35 15.14 18.74
C ALA A 300 -18.83 16.34 19.57
N LEU A 301 -20.07 16.79 19.31
CA LEU A 301 -20.71 17.93 20.00
C LEU A 301 -21.51 17.55 21.25
N GLU A 302 -21.62 16.27 21.60
CA GLU A 302 -22.46 15.81 22.74
C GLU A 302 -22.15 16.55 24.03
N ASN A 303 -20.87 16.72 24.35
CA ASN A 303 -20.39 17.38 25.57
C ASN A 303 -19.79 18.78 25.30
N SER A 304 -20.10 19.40 24.16
CA SER A 304 -19.58 20.74 23.82
C SER A 304 -20.51 21.83 24.24
N ASN A 305 -19.94 22.95 24.76
CA ASN A 305 -20.72 24.16 25.11
C ASN A 305 -21.22 24.87 23.85
N LEU A 306 -20.43 24.89 22.79
CA LEU A 306 -20.81 25.45 21.50
C LEU A 306 -21.12 24.30 20.56
N LYS A 307 -22.33 24.27 19.99
CA LYS A 307 -22.81 23.18 19.13
C LYS A 307 -23.10 23.71 17.75
N GLN A 308 -22.07 23.85 16.94
CA GLN A 308 -22.15 24.35 15.57
C GLN A 308 -21.55 23.38 14.57
N ILE A 309 -22.25 23.20 13.44
CA ILE A 309 -21.76 22.48 12.26
C ILE A 309 -21.86 23.43 11.07
N SER A 310 -20.83 23.50 10.25
CA SER A 310 -20.84 24.26 9.02
C SER A 310 -20.45 23.39 7.82
N ILE A 311 -21.17 23.53 6.72
CA ILE A 311 -20.88 22.88 5.45
C ILE A 311 -20.57 23.97 4.44
N SER A 312 -19.45 23.87 3.76
CA SER A 312 -19.04 24.79 2.68
C SER A 312 -18.43 24.04 1.52
N ALA A 313 -18.42 24.65 0.34
CA ALA A 313 -17.73 24.13 -0.81
C ALA A 313 -16.97 25.24 -1.54
N GLU A 314 -15.81 24.93 -2.07
CA GLU A 314 -15.01 25.83 -2.92
C GLU A 314 -14.44 25.06 -4.11
N ALA A 315 -14.42 25.69 -5.29
CA ALA A 315 -13.77 25.14 -6.48
C ALA A 315 -12.35 25.71 -6.60
N LYS A 316 -11.36 24.83 -6.81
CA LYS A 316 -9.97 25.21 -6.98
C LYS A 316 -9.24 24.13 -7.79
N ASN A 317 -8.47 24.57 -8.82
CA ASN A 317 -7.61 23.67 -9.61
C ASN A 317 -8.36 22.45 -10.18
N ASN A 318 -9.53 22.67 -10.80
CA ASN A 318 -10.36 21.62 -11.39
C ASN A 318 -10.87 20.58 -10.37
N ARG A 319 -10.99 20.99 -9.09
CA ARG A 319 -11.53 20.17 -8.01
C ARG A 319 -12.50 20.97 -7.15
N ILE A 320 -13.50 20.30 -6.65
CA ILE A 320 -14.43 20.85 -5.65
C ILE A 320 -14.04 20.28 -4.30
N PHE A 321 -13.82 21.17 -3.34
CA PHE A 321 -13.50 20.85 -1.94
C PHE A 321 -14.74 21.10 -1.10
N ILE A 322 -15.30 20.04 -0.54
CA ILE A 322 -16.44 20.10 0.39
C ILE A 322 -15.88 19.98 1.81
N LYS A 323 -16.19 20.95 2.66
CA LYS A 323 -15.73 20.98 4.06
C LYS A 323 -16.93 20.81 4.99
N VAL A 324 -16.84 19.84 5.88
CA VAL A 324 -17.76 19.65 6.99
C VAL A 324 -16.98 19.98 8.27
N SER A 325 -17.37 21.01 8.98
CA SER A 325 -16.67 21.50 10.17
C SER A 325 -17.57 21.48 11.37
N ASP A 326 -17.10 21.02 12.52
CA ASP A 326 -17.78 21.05 13.80
C ASP A 326 -16.96 21.73 14.89
N SER A 327 -17.66 22.29 15.88
CA SER A 327 -17.07 22.96 17.05
C SER A 327 -16.79 21.98 18.20
N GLY A 328 -16.58 20.71 17.91
CA GLY A 328 -16.27 19.67 18.89
C GLY A 328 -14.84 19.75 19.43
N LYS A 329 -14.49 18.81 20.29
CA LYS A 329 -13.18 18.76 20.97
C LYS A 329 -11.98 18.47 20.06
N GLY A 330 -12.21 18.21 18.77
CA GLY A 330 -11.15 17.80 17.84
C GLY A 330 -10.82 16.32 17.91
N ILE A 331 -9.89 15.90 17.06
CA ILE A 331 -9.34 14.54 17.01
C ILE A 331 -7.95 14.60 17.65
N GLU A 332 -7.68 13.70 18.60
CA GLU A 332 -6.39 13.59 19.27
C GLU A 332 -5.30 13.13 18.28
N LYS A 333 -4.09 13.69 18.39
CA LYS A 333 -2.98 13.40 17.45
C LYS A 333 -2.61 11.92 17.40
N GLU A 334 -2.71 11.20 18.52
CA GLU A 334 -2.37 9.78 18.63
C GLU A 334 -3.29 8.87 17.83
N ILE A 335 -4.47 9.35 17.46
CA ILE A 335 -5.47 8.58 16.71
C ILE A 335 -5.69 9.10 15.29
N GLU A 336 -5.15 10.27 14.93
CA GLU A 336 -5.35 10.91 13.62
C GLU A 336 -5.08 9.96 12.44
N GLU A 337 -3.98 9.19 12.49
CA GLU A 337 -3.63 8.23 11.43
C GLU A 337 -4.54 7.00 11.40
N LYS A 338 -5.28 6.76 12.48
CA LYS A 338 -6.09 5.55 12.66
C LYS A 338 -7.56 5.74 12.33
N ILE A 339 -8.06 6.98 12.26
CA ILE A 339 -9.51 7.26 12.11
C ILE A 339 -10.12 6.70 10.82
N PHE A 340 -9.31 6.49 9.78
CA PHE A 340 -9.73 5.88 8.52
C PHE A 340 -9.44 4.38 8.44
N LEU A 341 -8.88 3.76 9.50
CA LEU A 341 -8.69 2.32 9.53
C LEU A 341 -10.03 1.62 9.77
N PRO A 342 -10.31 0.51 9.08
CA PRO A 342 -11.53 -0.25 9.31
C PRO A 342 -11.65 -0.68 10.77
N PHE A 343 -12.87 -0.56 11.31
CA PHE A 343 -13.24 -0.96 12.68
C PHE A 343 -12.55 -0.16 13.81
N PHE A 344 -11.81 0.87 13.46
CA PHE A 344 -11.29 1.79 14.47
C PHE A 344 -12.39 2.71 14.97
N THR A 345 -12.62 2.71 16.28
CA THR A 345 -13.61 3.56 16.95
C THR A 345 -13.17 3.89 18.37
N THR A 346 -13.47 5.12 18.79
CA THR A 346 -13.33 5.56 20.18
C THR A 346 -14.66 5.45 20.95
N ARG A 347 -15.72 4.91 20.31
CA ARG A 347 -17.07 4.82 20.87
C ARG A 347 -17.43 3.38 21.17
N PRO A 348 -18.00 3.08 22.35
CA PRO A 348 -18.41 1.72 22.72
C PRO A 348 -19.44 1.08 21.78
N GLU A 349 -20.33 1.90 21.20
CA GLU A 349 -21.41 1.43 20.33
C GLU A 349 -21.14 1.61 18.83
N GLY A 350 -19.97 2.15 18.48
CA GLY A 350 -19.59 2.43 17.11
C GLY A 350 -18.99 1.20 16.41
N ALA A 351 -19.44 0.88 15.21
CA ALA A 351 -18.85 -0.19 14.40
C ALA A 351 -17.48 0.17 13.78
N GLY A 352 -17.02 1.43 13.89
CA GLY A 352 -15.73 1.88 13.35
C GLY A 352 -15.57 1.83 11.82
N ILE A 353 -16.69 1.82 11.07
CA ILE A 353 -16.69 1.62 9.63
C ILE A 353 -16.99 2.89 8.85
N GLY A 354 -17.66 3.85 9.48
CA GLY A 354 -18.18 5.03 8.79
C GLY A 354 -17.13 5.80 8.01
N LEU A 355 -16.03 6.18 8.63
CA LEU A 355 -14.97 6.96 7.98
C LEU A 355 -14.22 6.14 6.91
N THR A 356 -14.02 4.85 7.13
CA THR A 356 -13.42 3.97 6.12
C THR A 356 -14.33 3.84 4.89
N LEU A 357 -15.63 3.65 5.10
CA LEU A 357 -16.60 3.58 4.02
C LEU A 357 -16.66 4.91 3.25
N SER A 358 -16.66 6.04 3.98
CA SER A 358 -16.60 7.37 3.36
C SER A 358 -15.36 7.54 2.49
N LYS A 359 -14.19 7.11 2.98
CA LYS A 359 -12.93 7.13 2.22
C LYS A 359 -13.04 6.30 0.95
N ASN A 360 -13.51 5.07 1.03
CA ASN A 360 -13.63 4.17 -0.14
C ASN A 360 -14.61 4.73 -1.18
N ILE A 361 -15.73 5.31 -0.74
CA ILE A 361 -16.69 5.97 -1.65
C ILE A 361 -16.03 7.13 -2.37
N ILE A 362 -15.33 8.01 -1.67
CA ILE A 362 -14.68 9.17 -2.26
C ILE A 362 -13.54 8.76 -3.21
N GLU A 363 -12.73 7.75 -2.85
CA GLU A 363 -11.70 7.19 -3.72
C GLU A 363 -12.30 6.57 -5.00
N ALA A 364 -13.44 5.88 -4.91
CA ALA A 364 -14.16 5.36 -6.07
C ALA A 364 -14.69 6.47 -7.01
N HIS A 365 -14.89 7.67 -6.46
CA HIS A 365 -15.22 8.87 -7.24
C HIS A 365 -14.00 9.59 -7.83
N GLY A 366 -12.77 9.11 -7.58
CA GLY A 366 -11.52 9.75 -8.02
C GLY A 366 -11.08 10.92 -7.12
N GLY A 367 -11.65 10.98 -5.92
CA GLY A 367 -11.39 11.99 -4.91
C GLY A 367 -10.50 11.50 -3.77
N TYR A 368 -10.38 12.34 -2.76
CA TYR A 368 -9.77 11.97 -1.48
C TYR A 368 -10.48 12.67 -0.33
N VAL A 369 -10.39 12.10 0.87
CA VAL A 369 -10.88 12.69 2.11
C VAL A 369 -9.72 12.87 3.08
N SER A 370 -9.68 14.03 3.72
CA SER A 370 -8.71 14.37 4.76
C SER A 370 -9.41 15.01 5.95
N HIS A 371 -8.70 15.12 7.07
CA HIS A 371 -9.17 15.86 8.21
C HIS A 371 -8.06 16.77 8.73
N LYS A 372 -8.45 17.81 9.47
CA LYS A 372 -7.56 18.72 10.16
C LYS A 372 -8.27 19.39 11.32
N ASN A 373 -7.51 19.77 12.32
CA ASN A 373 -8.00 20.62 13.40
C ASN A 373 -7.58 22.07 13.09
N GLU A 374 -8.55 22.94 12.82
CA GLU A 374 -8.32 24.35 12.50
C GLU A 374 -9.12 25.25 13.47
N ASN A 375 -8.44 26.21 14.11
CA ASN A 375 -9.08 27.21 14.98
C ASN A 375 -10.01 26.63 16.05
N GLY A 376 -9.64 25.46 16.60
CA GLY A 376 -10.46 24.77 17.60
C GLY A 376 -11.68 24.04 17.05
N LYS A 377 -11.75 23.82 15.74
CA LYS A 377 -12.80 23.06 15.05
C LYS A 377 -12.20 21.84 14.38
N THR A 378 -12.97 20.75 14.31
CA THR A 378 -12.65 19.59 13.45
C THR A 378 -13.15 19.88 12.05
N VAL A 379 -12.32 19.73 11.04
CA VAL A 379 -12.70 19.93 9.64
C VAL A 379 -12.41 18.64 8.87
N PHE A 380 -13.43 18.01 8.32
CA PHE A 380 -13.30 17.00 7.28
C PHE A 380 -13.41 17.66 5.91
N GLU A 381 -12.43 17.42 5.06
CA GLU A 381 -12.36 17.97 3.70
C GLU A 381 -12.42 16.83 2.68
N ILE A 382 -13.40 16.88 1.80
CA ILE A 382 -13.60 15.97 0.68
C ILE A 382 -13.19 16.71 -0.59
N SER A 383 -12.30 16.12 -1.39
CA SER A 383 -11.94 16.62 -2.70
C SER A 383 -12.50 15.72 -3.80
N LEU A 384 -13.27 16.29 -4.74
CA LEU A 384 -13.81 15.62 -5.92
C LEU A 384 -13.31 16.32 -7.18
N ILE A 385 -13.29 15.61 -8.32
CA ILE A 385 -12.93 16.19 -9.60
C ILE A 385 -14.11 17.01 -10.10
N GLU A 386 -13.84 18.24 -10.55
CA GLU A 386 -14.80 19.10 -11.26
C GLU A 386 -14.75 18.71 -12.73
N ASP A 387 -15.88 18.29 -13.31
CA ASP A 387 -15.99 17.92 -14.75
C ASP A 387 -16.30 19.13 -15.62
#